data_722dfce4a7bd37cb5554fd973aaf6766
#
_entry.id   722dfce4a7bd37cb5554fd973aaf6766
#
_cell.length_a   1.000
_cell.length_b   1.000
_cell.length_c   1.000
_cell.angle_alpha   90.00
_cell.angle_beta   90.00
_cell.angle_gamma   90.00
#
_symmetry.space_group_name_H-M   'P 1'
#
loop_
_entity.id
_entity.type
_entity.pdbx_description
1 polymer ?
#
loop_
_entity_poly.entity_id
_entity_poly.type
_entity_poly.pdbx_seq_one_letter_code
_entity_poly.pdbx_strand_id
1 'polypeptide(L)'
;MGGAGGHMWHPFDCPDVNSGQDLIDFFKKCISSVRENPPALKIDGVNLSFRLREAPSFSPPFEFVVDRGSMKDLDVQGVTADNADQRFISKDPNQPHGMVEATRILLRIFNDSLPEIMPELEQLQMTTQSDHFG
;
A
#
# COMPACT_ATOMS: atom_id res chain seq x y z
N MET A 1 -1.10 4.42 -9.36
CA MET A 1 -0.37 5.72 -9.48
C MET A 1 0.75 5.67 -8.47
N GLY A 2 1.99 5.90 -8.89
CA GLY A 2 3.11 5.97 -7.96
C GLY A 2 2.91 7.13 -6.99
N GLY A 3 3.22 6.89 -5.71
CA GLY A 3 3.24 7.95 -4.71
C GLY A 3 4.24 9.06 -5.09
N ALA A 4 4.37 10.08 -4.26
CA ALA A 4 5.19 11.28 -4.49
C ALA A 4 6.68 11.04 -4.87
N GLY A 5 7.15 9.79 -4.84
CA GLY A 5 8.50 9.40 -5.24
C GLY A 5 8.69 9.03 -6.71
N GLY A 6 7.61 8.93 -7.51
CA GLY A 6 7.69 8.52 -8.91
C GLY A 6 8.20 7.08 -9.11
N HIS A 7 8.30 6.66 -10.35
CA HIS A 7 9.02 5.43 -10.71
C HIS A 7 10.53 5.66 -10.66
N MET A 8 11.28 4.67 -10.19
CA MET A 8 12.73 4.71 -10.38
C MET A 8 13.02 4.67 -11.89
N TRP A 9 13.88 5.57 -12.34
CA TRP A 9 14.30 5.61 -13.72
C TRP A 9 15.21 4.41 -14.03
N HIS A 10 15.04 3.83 -15.18
CA HIS A 10 16.04 2.90 -15.68
C HIS A 10 17.31 3.68 -16.03
N PRO A 11 18.49 3.06 -15.95
CA PRO A 11 19.75 3.76 -16.27
C PRO A 11 19.75 4.46 -17.63
N PHE A 12 19.08 3.89 -18.62
CA PHE A 12 18.97 4.45 -19.96
C PHE A 12 17.90 5.55 -20.11
N ASP A 13 17.04 5.74 -19.09
CA ASP A 13 16.05 6.84 -19.05
C ASP A 13 16.59 8.07 -18.28
N CYS A 14 17.81 7.95 -17.73
CA CYS A 14 18.44 9.08 -17.05
C CYS A 14 18.81 10.18 -18.04
N PRO A 15 18.53 11.47 -17.75
CA PRO A 15 18.78 12.59 -18.65
C PRO A 15 20.24 12.71 -19.13
N ASP A 16 21.19 12.25 -18.32
CA ASP A 16 22.62 12.32 -18.60
C ASP A 16 23.15 11.12 -19.39
N VAL A 17 22.28 10.14 -19.74
CA VAL A 17 22.66 8.94 -20.47
C VAL A 17 22.10 9.02 -21.89
N ASN A 18 22.91 9.53 -22.82
CA ASN A 18 22.53 9.76 -24.22
C ASN A 18 23.24 8.84 -25.20
N SER A 19 24.21 8.06 -24.72
CA SER A 19 25.00 7.13 -25.52
C SER A 19 25.36 5.86 -24.77
N GLY A 20 25.79 4.83 -25.49
CA GLY A 20 26.31 3.60 -24.86
C GLY A 20 27.54 3.86 -23.97
N GLN A 21 28.35 4.86 -24.28
CA GLN A 21 29.50 5.24 -23.44
C GLN A 21 29.03 5.89 -22.14
N ASP A 22 28.02 6.75 -22.17
CA ASP A 22 27.46 7.37 -20.99
C ASP A 22 26.86 6.31 -20.03
N LEU A 23 26.22 5.29 -20.62
CA LEU A 23 25.68 4.16 -19.84
C LEU A 23 26.81 3.38 -19.13
N ILE A 24 27.91 3.12 -19.80
CA ILE A 24 29.09 2.46 -19.23
C ILE A 24 29.65 3.30 -18.07
N ASP A 25 29.78 4.61 -18.28
CA ASP A 25 30.34 5.51 -17.28
C ASP A 25 29.37 5.70 -16.08
N PHE A 26 28.06 5.67 -16.33
CA PHE A 26 27.04 5.61 -15.27
C PHE A 26 27.23 4.37 -14.39
N PHE A 27 27.37 3.17 -14.96
CA PHE A 27 27.60 1.97 -14.18
C PHE A 27 28.93 2.00 -13.42
N LYS A 28 30.02 2.53 -14.00
CA LYS A 28 31.29 2.70 -13.28
C LYS A 28 31.12 3.61 -12.06
N LYS A 29 30.39 4.73 -12.19
CA LYS A 29 30.09 5.62 -11.07
C LYS A 29 29.27 4.89 -9.99
N CYS A 30 28.23 4.13 -10.38
CA CYS A 30 27.46 3.33 -9.44
C CYS A 30 28.34 2.35 -8.66
N ILE A 31 29.22 1.62 -9.34
CA ILE A 31 30.13 0.66 -8.70
C ILE A 31 31.09 1.36 -7.73
N SER A 32 31.64 2.51 -8.11
CA SER A 32 32.54 3.27 -7.22
C SER A 32 31.82 3.84 -5.99
N SER A 33 30.54 4.24 -6.16
CA SER A 33 29.76 4.84 -5.08
C SER A 33 29.17 3.81 -4.09
N VAL A 34 29.10 2.53 -4.45
CA VAL A 34 28.54 1.46 -3.57
C VAL A 34 29.25 1.36 -2.22
N ARG A 35 30.53 1.69 -2.17
CA ARG A 35 31.30 1.69 -0.90
C ARG A 35 30.92 2.81 0.03
N GLU A 36 30.58 3.98 -0.51
CA GLU A 36 30.21 5.18 0.25
C GLU A 36 28.69 5.19 0.52
N ASN A 37 27.92 4.68 -0.43
CA ASN A 37 26.47 4.59 -0.38
C ASN A 37 26.04 3.14 -0.65
N PRO A 38 26.05 2.28 0.38
CA PRO A 38 25.68 0.88 0.21
C PRO A 38 24.23 0.77 -0.31
N PRO A 39 23.96 -0.12 -1.26
CA PRO A 39 22.63 -0.30 -1.81
C PRO A 39 21.65 -0.74 -0.73
N ALA A 40 20.50 -0.10 -0.69
CA ALA A 40 19.40 -0.52 0.16
C ALA A 40 18.54 -1.56 -0.56
N LEU A 41 18.03 -2.52 0.20
CA LEU A 41 17.05 -3.47 -0.33
C LEU A 41 15.74 -2.73 -0.58
N LYS A 42 15.29 -2.69 -1.84
CA LYS A 42 13.94 -2.27 -2.16
C LYS A 42 13.01 -3.46 -2.00
N ILE A 43 12.06 -3.34 -1.08
CA ILE A 43 10.99 -4.32 -0.94
C ILE A 43 9.83 -3.85 -1.79
N ASP A 44 9.50 -4.63 -2.81
CA ASP A 44 8.26 -4.47 -3.55
C ASP A 44 7.14 -5.16 -2.77
N GLY A 45 6.18 -4.37 -2.34
CA GLY A 45 5.07 -4.82 -1.53
C GLY A 45 3.74 -4.25 -2.00
N VAL A 46 2.70 -4.69 -1.33
CA VAL A 46 1.35 -4.16 -1.51
C VAL A 46 1.20 -2.93 -0.62
N ASN A 47 0.84 -1.80 -1.21
CA ASN A 47 0.46 -0.61 -0.46
C ASN A 47 -1.05 -0.62 -0.25
N LEU A 48 -1.47 -0.70 1.01
CA LEU A 48 -2.86 -0.61 1.44
C LEU A 48 -2.97 0.46 2.53
N SER A 49 -3.97 1.32 2.41
CA SER A 49 -4.38 2.22 3.48
C SER A 49 -5.63 1.68 4.15
N PHE A 50 -5.70 1.84 5.44
CA PHE A 50 -6.82 1.42 6.26
C PHE A 50 -7.46 2.64 6.92
N ARG A 51 -8.75 2.55 7.19
CA ARG A 51 -9.47 3.50 8.05
C ARG A 51 -10.52 2.77 8.86
N LEU A 52 -10.95 3.39 9.95
CA LEU A 52 -12.09 2.92 10.70
C LEU A 52 -13.40 3.32 10.00
N ARG A 53 -14.37 2.45 10.08
CA ARG A 53 -15.75 2.68 9.66
C ARG A 53 -16.67 2.30 10.81
N GLU A 54 -17.74 3.06 11.00
CA GLU A 54 -18.81 2.67 11.93
C GLU A 54 -19.45 1.36 11.49
N ALA A 55 -19.55 0.43 12.40
CA ALA A 55 -20.14 -0.89 12.22
C ALA A 55 -20.94 -1.26 13.48
N PRO A 56 -22.19 -0.75 13.62
CA PRO A 56 -22.98 -0.86 14.87
C PRO A 56 -23.27 -2.29 15.34
N SER A 57 -23.10 -3.27 14.45
CA SER A 57 -23.27 -4.70 14.77
C SER A 57 -22.04 -5.33 15.42
N PHE A 58 -20.92 -4.62 15.48
CA PHE A 58 -19.68 -5.10 16.09
C PHE A 58 -19.49 -4.54 17.49
N SER A 59 -18.57 -5.13 18.24
CA SER A 59 -18.14 -4.64 19.54
C SER A 59 -16.60 -4.65 19.61
N PRO A 60 -15.95 -3.48 19.60
CA PRO A 60 -16.48 -2.12 19.51
C PRO A 60 -17.24 -1.85 18.21
N PRO A 61 -18.10 -0.80 18.12
CA PRO A 61 -18.98 -0.56 16.98
C PRO A 61 -18.24 0.05 15.78
N PHE A 62 -17.07 -0.48 15.49
CA PHE A 62 -16.18 -0.09 14.41
C PHE A 62 -15.58 -1.32 13.73
N GLU A 63 -15.15 -1.14 12.49
CA GLU A 63 -14.32 -2.11 11.76
C GLU A 63 -13.27 -1.39 10.93
N PHE A 64 -12.12 -2.02 10.74
CA PHE A 64 -11.16 -1.58 9.74
C PHE A 64 -11.63 -1.96 8.35
N VAL A 65 -11.48 -1.01 7.43
CA VAL A 65 -11.72 -1.21 6.00
C VAL A 65 -10.52 -0.68 5.22
N VAL A 66 -10.30 -1.22 4.01
CA VAL A 66 -9.26 -0.71 3.11
C VAL A 66 -9.82 0.45 2.31
N ASP A 67 -9.02 1.52 2.18
CA ASP A 67 -9.26 2.66 1.32
C ASP A 67 -8.05 2.87 0.40
N ARG A 68 -8.29 3.04 -0.88
CA ARG A 68 -7.24 3.31 -1.86
C ARG A 68 -7.20 4.77 -2.32
N GLY A 69 -7.92 5.63 -1.64
CA GLY A 69 -7.98 7.05 -1.96
C GLY A 69 -8.55 7.35 -3.35
N SER A 70 -9.43 6.48 -3.86
CA SER A 70 -10.09 6.70 -5.14
C SER A 70 -11.56 7.04 -4.93
N MET A 71 -12.17 7.67 -5.94
CA MET A 71 -13.60 8.02 -5.94
C MET A 71 -14.52 6.87 -6.38
N LYS A 72 -14.02 5.64 -6.41
CA LYS A 72 -14.87 4.47 -6.69
C LYS A 72 -15.74 4.16 -5.48
N ASP A 73 -16.99 3.78 -5.73
CA ASP A 73 -17.97 3.54 -4.67
C ASP A 73 -17.48 2.59 -3.57
N LEU A 74 -16.79 1.51 -3.94
CA LEU A 74 -16.23 0.57 -2.97
C LEU A 74 -15.10 1.18 -2.12
N ASP A 75 -14.27 2.07 -2.66
CA ASP A 75 -13.24 2.76 -1.87
C ASP A 75 -13.88 3.81 -0.95
N VAL A 76 -14.91 4.53 -1.41
CA VAL A 76 -15.63 5.51 -0.60
C VAL A 76 -16.36 4.83 0.56
N GLN A 77 -16.98 3.68 0.31
CA GLN A 77 -17.64 2.89 1.35
C GLN A 77 -16.67 2.16 2.26
N GLY A 78 -15.45 1.92 1.79
CA GLY A 78 -14.45 1.06 2.43
C GLY A 78 -14.54 -0.39 1.96
N VAL A 79 -13.41 -0.93 1.55
CA VAL A 79 -13.30 -2.31 1.09
C VAL A 79 -13.20 -3.24 2.29
N THR A 80 -14.12 -4.18 2.39
CA THR A 80 -14.14 -5.24 3.42
C THR A 80 -13.57 -6.55 2.88
N ALA A 81 -13.40 -7.53 3.75
CA ALA A 81 -12.99 -8.88 3.36
C ALA A 81 -13.98 -9.52 2.36
N ASP A 82 -15.29 -9.21 2.50
CA ASP A 82 -16.34 -9.81 1.69
C ASP A 82 -16.43 -9.23 0.28
N ASN A 83 -16.07 -7.96 0.11
CA ASN A 83 -16.16 -7.30 -1.20
C ASN A 83 -14.78 -7.04 -1.86
N ALA A 84 -13.70 -7.57 -1.29
CA ALA A 84 -12.35 -7.38 -1.79
C ALA A 84 -12.16 -7.86 -3.24
N ASP A 85 -12.79 -8.95 -3.64
CA ASP A 85 -12.76 -9.48 -5.00
C ASP A 85 -13.51 -8.59 -6.01
N GLN A 86 -14.55 -7.91 -5.58
CA GLN A 86 -15.28 -6.94 -6.41
C GLN A 86 -14.43 -5.68 -6.67
N ARG A 87 -13.56 -5.34 -5.72
CA ARG A 87 -12.67 -4.17 -5.85
C ARG A 87 -11.38 -4.48 -6.61
N PHE A 88 -10.80 -5.64 -6.37
CA PHE A 88 -9.53 -6.08 -6.95
C PHE A 88 -9.77 -7.18 -7.99
N ILE A 89 -10.23 -6.76 -9.16
CA ILE A 89 -10.53 -7.67 -10.26
C ILE A 89 -9.23 -8.13 -10.91
N SER A 90 -9.05 -9.45 -11.03
CA SER A 90 -7.93 -10.01 -11.78
C SER A 90 -8.16 -9.88 -13.29
N LYS A 91 -7.06 -9.68 -14.01
CA LYS A 91 -7.08 -9.75 -15.49
C LYS A 91 -7.14 -11.20 -15.99
N ASP A 92 -6.66 -12.14 -15.20
CA ASP A 92 -6.76 -13.58 -15.47
C ASP A 92 -7.88 -14.18 -14.62
N PRO A 93 -8.94 -14.73 -15.23
CA PRO A 93 -10.05 -15.32 -14.50
C PRO A 93 -9.65 -16.58 -13.70
N ASN A 94 -8.51 -17.20 -14.03
CA ASN A 94 -8.02 -18.40 -13.34
C ASN A 94 -7.09 -18.08 -12.15
N GLN A 95 -6.73 -16.81 -11.96
CA GLN A 95 -5.87 -16.39 -10.86
C GLN A 95 -6.51 -15.23 -10.10
N PRO A 96 -6.77 -15.37 -8.80
CA PRO A 96 -7.26 -14.26 -7.99
C PRO A 96 -6.20 -13.15 -7.97
N HIS A 97 -6.66 -11.91 -7.92
CA HIS A 97 -5.75 -10.77 -7.77
C HIS A 97 -5.07 -10.84 -6.40
N GLY A 98 -3.74 -10.75 -6.35
CA GLY A 98 -2.96 -10.88 -5.09
C GLY A 98 -3.40 -9.92 -3.98
N MET A 99 -3.98 -8.77 -4.33
CA MET A 99 -4.54 -7.82 -3.37
C MET A 99 -5.75 -8.35 -2.60
N VAL A 100 -6.51 -9.29 -3.18
CA VAL A 100 -7.70 -9.87 -2.51
C VAL A 100 -7.28 -10.62 -1.25
N GLU A 101 -6.32 -11.52 -1.40
CA GLU A 101 -5.82 -12.32 -0.29
C GLU A 101 -5.13 -11.45 0.77
N ALA A 102 -4.26 -10.53 0.34
CA ALA A 102 -3.60 -9.60 1.24
C ALA A 102 -4.61 -8.76 2.04
N THR A 103 -5.64 -8.23 1.37
CA THR A 103 -6.70 -7.46 2.02
C THR A 103 -7.45 -8.29 3.06
N ARG A 104 -7.84 -9.51 2.73
CA ARG A 104 -8.56 -10.42 3.64
C ARG A 104 -7.74 -10.77 4.88
N ILE A 105 -6.47 -11.11 4.69
CA ILE A 105 -5.56 -11.45 5.81
C ILE A 105 -5.38 -10.24 6.74
N LEU A 106 -5.05 -9.07 6.18
CA LEU A 106 -4.77 -7.89 6.97
C LEU A 106 -6.01 -7.38 7.70
N LEU A 107 -7.16 -7.32 7.03
CA LEU A 107 -8.41 -6.90 7.66
C LEU A 107 -8.83 -7.84 8.79
N ARG A 108 -8.61 -9.16 8.64
CA ARG A 108 -8.86 -10.11 9.74
C ARG A 108 -7.97 -9.79 10.93
N ILE A 109 -6.66 -9.66 10.71
CA ILE A 109 -5.71 -9.36 11.80
C ILE A 109 -6.08 -8.07 12.51
N PHE A 110 -6.34 -7.00 11.76
CA PHE A 110 -6.65 -5.69 12.35
C PHE A 110 -7.99 -5.68 13.07
N ASN A 111 -9.03 -6.30 12.52
CA ASN A 111 -10.33 -6.35 13.15
C ASN A 111 -10.33 -7.27 14.37
N ASP A 112 -9.58 -8.36 14.36
CA ASP A 112 -9.40 -9.22 15.54
C ASP A 112 -8.67 -8.50 16.67
N SER A 113 -7.73 -7.61 16.34
CA SER A 113 -6.99 -6.80 17.32
C SER A 113 -7.70 -5.53 17.77
N LEU A 114 -8.76 -5.11 17.06
CA LEU A 114 -9.43 -3.83 17.30
C LEU A 114 -9.93 -3.64 18.74
N PRO A 115 -10.53 -4.65 19.41
CA PRO A 115 -10.96 -4.50 20.79
C PRO A 115 -9.83 -4.15 21.76
N GLU A 116 -8.62 -4.64 21.50
CA GLU A 116 -7.45 -4.42 22.34
C GLU A 116 -6.84 -3.03 22.12
N ILE A 117 -6.81 -2.56 20.85
CA ILE A 117 -6.17 -1.28 20.48
C ILE A 117 -7.13 -0.07 20.51
N MET A 118 -8.44 -0.31 20.64
CA MET A 118 -9.44 0.76 20.59
C MET A 118 -9.21 1.86 21.64
N PRO A 119 -8.84 1.57 22.90
CA PRO A 119 -8.56 2.60 23.89
C PRO A 119 -7.41 3.53 23.48
N GLU A 120 -6.37 3.01 22.85
CA GLU A 120 -5.24 3.79 22.34
C GLU A 120 -5.65 4.66 21.15
N LEU A 121 -6.47 4.13 20.25
CA LEU A 121 -7.01 4.89 19.12
C LEU A 121 -7.88 6.06 19.57
N GLU A 122 -8.73 5.85 20.60
CA GLU A 122 -9.54 6.91 21.21
C GLU A 122 -8.66 7.98 21.88
N GLN A 123 -7.64 7.56 22.62
CA GLN A 123 -6.70 8.47 23.27
C GLN A 123 -5.93 9.32 22.24
N LEU A 124 -5.57 8.74 21.10
CA LEU A 124 -4.90 9.42 20.00
C LEU A 124 -5.87 10.22 19.12
N GLN A 125 -7.17 10.17 19.39
CA GLN A 125 -8.23 10.77 18.57
C GLN A 125 -8.23 10.27 17.12
N MET A 126 -7.88 9.02 16.90
CA MET A 126 -7.78 8.37 15.57
C MET A 126 -8.95 7.42 15.31
N THR A 127 -10.16 7.86 15.61
CA THR A 127 -11.39 7.06 15.47
C THR A 127 -12.36 7.63 14.42
N THR A 128 -11.94 8.64 13.69
CA THR A 128 -12.78 9.23 12.64
C THR A 128 -12.58 8.53 11.30
N GLN A 129 -13.59 8.62 10.42
CA GLN A 129 -13.50 8.07 9.07
C GLN A 129 -12.45 8.75 8.18
N SER A 130 -11.91 9.91 8.60
CA SER A 130 -10.86 10.63 7.90
C SER A 130 -9.45 10.16 8.28
N ASP A 131 -9.31 9.42 9.38
CA ASP A 131 -8.02 8.92 9.83
C ASP A 131 -7.61 7.69 9.01
N HIS A 132 -6.41 7.74 8.43
CA HIS A 132 -5.89 6.66 7.61
C HIS A 132 -4.62 6.09 8.23
N PHE A 133 -4.52 4.78 8.19
CA PHE A 133 -3.38 3.99 8.65
C PHE A 133 -2.71 3.35 7.43
N GLY A 134 -1.44 3.61 7.19
CA GLY A 134 -0.68 3.09 6.05
C GLY A 134 0.50 2.20 6.44
#